data_88765b9dc68b8cd7de222a5b900a5636
#
_entry.id   88765b9dc68b8cd7de222a5b900a5636
#
_cell.length_a   1.000
_cell.length_b   1.000
_cell.length_c   1.000
_cell.angle_alpha   90.00
_cell.angle_beta   90.00
_cell.angle_gamma   90.00
#
_symmetry.space_group_name_H-M   'P 1'
#
loop_
_entity.id
_entity.type
_entity.pdbx_description
1 polymer ?
#
loop_
_entity_poly.entity_id
_entity_poly.type
_entity_poly.pdbx_seq_one_letter_code
_entity_poly.pdbx_strand_id
1 'polypeptide(L)'
;AEMAEQGMDAADIASALEKKREKLDVSFVIDTLEYLKRGGRCSALVAMSANLLHLKPCIEVKDGKMGVGHKYRGKLEKCYVQYIEERLKGRDDIDCHRIFITDSGCDEAT
;
A
#
# COMPACT_ATOMS: atom_id res chain seq x y z
N ALA A 1 -5.53 16.07 -12.77
CA ALA A 1 -6.26 16.15 -14.04
C ALA A 1 -7.70 16.66 -13.79
N GLU A 2 -8.62 15.87 -13.20
CA GLU A 2 -10.05 16.19 -13.05
C GLU A 2 -10.35 17.58 -12.48
N MET A 3 -9.70 17.98 -11.39
CA MET A 3 -9.92 19.29 -10.77
C MET A 3 -9.47 20.45 -11.70
N ALA A 4 -8.38 20.25 -12.44
CA ALA A 4 -7.93 21.24 -13.43
C ALA A 4 -8.89 21.32 -14.62
N GLU A 5 -9.42 20.20 -15.08
CA GLU A 5 -10.44 20.14 -16.14
C GLU A 5 -11.76 20.82 -15.73
N GLN A 6 -12.07 20.83 -14.43
CA GLN A 6 -13.18 21.57 -13.84
C GLN A 6 -12.90 23.06 -13.65
N GLY A 7 -11.74 23.55 -14.08
CA GLY A 7 -11.36 24.95 -14.01
C GLY A 7 -10.88 25.43 -12.64
N MET A 8 -10.55 24.51 -11.73
CA MET A 8 -10.02 24.84 -10.42
C MET A 8 -8.59 25.36 -10.55
N ASP A 9 -8.24 26.43 -9.86
CA ASP A 9 -6.88 26.96 -9.88
C ASP A 9 -5.87 26.08 -9.11
N ALA A 10 -4.58 26.31 -9.35
CA ALA A 10 -3.52 25.46 -8.79
C ALA A 10 -3.45 25.51 -7.26
N ALA A 11 -3.76 26.66 -6.64
CA ALA A 11 -3.72 26.81 -5.19
C ALA A 11 -4.86 26.04 -4.52
N ASP A 12 -6.05 26.12 -5.12
CA ASP A 12 -7.23 25.37 -4.65
C ASP A 12 -7.04 23.86 -4.83
N ILE A 13 -6.44 23.44 -5.95
CA ILE A 13 -6.09 22.03 -6.17
C ILE A 13 -5.12 21.54 -5.10
N ALA A 14 -4.05 22.31 -4.82
CA ALA A 14 -3.07 21.95 -3.80
C ALA A 14 -3.73 21.80 -2.42
N SER A 15 -4.57 22.76 -2.04
CA SER A 15 -5.31 22.73 -0.78
C SER A 15 -6.27 21.54 -0.68
N ALA A 16 -6.97 21.21 -1.78
CA ALA A 16 -7.87 20.06 -1.83
C ALA A 16 -7.13 18.73 -1.73
N LEU A 17 -5.96 18.60 -2.36
CA LEU A 17 -5.11 17.40 -2.29
C LEU A 17 -4.54 17.21 -0.89
N GLU A 18 -4.12 18.28 -0.22
CA GLU A 18 -3.61 18.22 1.15
C GLU A 18 -4.66 17.65 2.12
N LYS A 19 -5.92 18.08 2.00
CA LYS A 19 -7.04 17.53 2.78
C LYS A 19 -7.34 16.06 2.46
N LYS A 20 -7.11 15.64 1.21
CA LYS A 20 -7.31 14.25 0.78
C LYS A 20 -6.21 13.31 1.22
N ARG A 21 -5.01 13.82 1.51
CA ARG A 21 -3.85 13.03 1.91
C ARG A 21 -4.14 12.13 3.11
N GLU A 22 -4.87 12.63 4.09
CA GLU A 22 -5.24 11.86 5.30
C GLU A 22 -6.23 10.74 5.03
N LYS A 23 -6.91 10.77 3.87
CA LYS A 23 -7.87 9.74 3.44
C LYS A 23 -7.25 8.66 2.56
N LEU A 24 -5.95 8.76 2.28
CA LEU A 24 -5.25 7.75 1.48
C LEU A 24 -4.98 6.51 2.31
N ASP A 25 -5.44 5.38 1.81
CA ASP A 25 -5.11 4.06 2.34
C ASP A 25 -4.08 3.41 1.41
N VAL A 26 -2.82 3.37 1.85
CA VAL A 26 -1.70 2.87 1.05
C VAL A 26 -1.10 1.66 1.73
N SER A 27 -1.08 0.55 1.02
CA SER A 27 -0.45 -0.67 1.50
C SER A 27 -0.01 -1.55 0.33
N PHE A 28 0.88 -2.48 0.58
CA PHE A 28 1.36 -3.44 -0.40
C PHE A 28 1.90 -4.70 0.28
N VAL A 29 1.82 -5.82 -0.40
CA VAL A 29 2.40 -7.10 0.03
C VAL A 29 3.68 -7.35 -0.74
N ILE A 30 4.71 -7.82 -0.05
CA ILE A 30 6.00 -8.15 -0.65
C ILE A 30 6.43 -9.56 -0.33
N ASP A 31 7.16 -10.14 -1.25
CA ASP A 31 7.73 -11.48 -1.09
C ASP A 31 8.88 -11.48 -0.08
N THR A 32 9.72 -10.44 -0.13
CA THR A 32 10.90 -10.30 0.74
C THR A 32 11.15 -8.85 1.11
N LEU A 33 11.63 -8.63 2.34
CA LEU A 33 12.06 -7.30 2.82
C LEU A 33 13.44 -6.87 2.29
N GLU A 34 14.12 -7.72 1.53
CA GLU A 34 15.51 -7.48 1.13
C GLU A 34 15.68 -6.18 0.34
N TYR A 35 14.81 -5.92 -0.62
CA TYR A 35 14.87 -4.71 -1.44
C TYR A 35 14.58 -3.44 -0.65
N LEU A 36 13.62 -3.48 0.27
CA LEU A 36 13.35 -2.36 1.18
C LEU A 36 14.54 -2.09 2.11
N LYS A 37 15.19 -3.15 2.58
CA LYS A 37 16.39 -3.07 3.40
C LYS A 37 17.54 -2.42 2.63
N ARG A 38 17.82 -2.89 1.40
CA ARG A 38 18.84 -2.31 0.53
C ARG A 38 18.55 -0.85 0.20
N GLY A 39 17.30 -0.49 0.02
CA GLY A 39 16.87 0.88 -0.26
C GLY A 39 16.91 1.82 0.95
N GLY A 40 17.31 1.36 2.15
CA GLY A 40 17.38 2.19 3.36
C GLY A 40 16.02 2.65 3.92
N ARG A 41 14.89 2.15 3.41
CA ARG A 41 13.54 2.49 3.88
C ARG A 41 13.04 1.56 4.98
N CYS A 42 13.92 0.76 5.54
CA CYS A 42 13.56 -0.37 6.39
C CYS A 42 14.07 -0.25 7.83
N SER A 43 14.55 0.90 8.30
CA SER A 43 15.15 1.03 9.63
C SER A 43 14.20 0.58 10.75
N ALA A 44 12.92 0.90 10.66
CA ALA A 44 11.90 0.44 11.61
C ALA A 44 11.43 -1.01 11.34
N LEU A 45 11.57 -1.50 10.10
CA LEU A 45 11.11 -2.84 9.68
C LEU A 45 12.21 -3.91 9.91
N VAL A 46 13.48 -3.51 9.94
CA VAL A 46 14.63 -4.43 10.13
C VAL A 46 14.59 -5.10 11.51
N ALA A 47 14.19 -4.38 12.54
CA ALA A 47 14.05 -4.96 13.88
C ALA A 47 12.98 -6.06 13.96
N MET A 48 12.01 -6.05 13.04
CA MET A 48 10.95 -7.05 12.95
C MET A 48 11.28 -8.20 11.98
N SER A 49 12.34 -8.09 11.20
CA SER A 49 12.68 -9.03 10.12
C SER A 49 13.18 -10.40 10.60
N ALA A 50 13.69 -10.50 11.82
CA ALA A 50 14.19 -11.76 12.37
C ALA A 50 13.14 -12.88 12.45
N ASN A 51 11.85 -12.54 12.49
CA ASN A 51 10.72 -13.47 12.62
C ASN A 51 9.86 -13.61 11.34
N LEU A 52 10.37 -13.13 10.19
CA LEU A 52 9.59 -13.12 8.93
C LEU A 52 9.96 -14.26 7.97
N LEU A 53 10.67 -15.28 8.46
CA LEU A 53 11.02 -16.43 7.64
C LEU A 53 9.72 -17.10 7.11
N HIS A 54 9.59 -17.21 5.78
CA HIS A 54 8.41 -17.75 5.09
C HIS A 54 7.09 -16.95 5.26
N LEU A 55 7.15 -15.72 5.74
CA LEU A 55 5.99 -14.83 5.81
C LEU A 55 6.05 -13.77 4.72
N LYS A 56 4.88 -13.40 4.20
CA LYS A 56 4.68 -12.32 3.24
C LYS A 56 4.10 -11.12 3.98
N PRO A 57 4.91 -10.12 4.33
CA PRO A 57 4.41 -8.99 5.10
C PRO A 57 3.62 -8.03 4.21
N CYS A 58 2.49 -7.56 4.74
CA CYS A 58 1.82 -6.37 4.27
C CYS A 58 2.51 -5.15 4.88
N ILE A 59 2.95 -4.25 4.05
CA ILE A 59 3.48 -2.96 4.47
C ILE A 59 2.35 -1.94 4.36
N GLU A 60 2.12 -1.19 5.41
CA GLU A 60 1.13 -0.11 5.48
C GLU A 60 1.83 1.23 5.66
N VAL A 61 1.28 2.25 5.04
CA VAL A 61 1.74 3.63 5.23
C VAL A 61 0.74 4.37 6.11
N LYS A 62 1.14 4.72 7.32
CA LYS A 62 0.35 5.50 8.28
C LYS A 62 1.14 6.73 8.70
N ASP A 63 0.55 7.89 8.63
CA ASP A 63 1.18 9.18 9.00
C ASP A 63 2.54 9.39 8.29
N GLY A 64 2.60 9.02 7.01
CA GLY A 64 3.81 9.13 6.20
C GLY A 64 4.94 8.14 6.56
N LYS A 65 4.66 7.16 7.41
CA LYS A 65 5.65 6.15 7.83
C LYS A 65 5.22 4.76 7.41
N MET A 66 6.18 3.99 6.91
CA MET A 66 5.96 2.58 6.61
C MET A 66 6.07 1.74 7.87
N GLY A 67 5.12 0.80 8.04
CA GLY A 67 5.10 -0.18 9.10
C GLY A 67 4.69 -1.55 8.58
N VAL A 68 4.98 -2.60 9.34
CA VAL A 68 4.46 -3.94 9.04
C VAL A 68 3.08 -4.07 9.67
N GLY A 69 2.07 -4.28 8.83
CA GLY A 69 0.72 -4.64 9.23
C GLY A 69 0.56 -6.16 9.35
N HIS A 70 -0.42 -6.70 8.64
CA HIS A 70 -0.68 -8.14 8.60
C HIS A 70 0.49 -8.93 7.97
N LYS A 71 0.63 -10.18 8.36
CA LYS A 71 1.66 -11.09 7.85
C LYS A 71 0.97 -12.33 7.29
N TYR A 72 1.03 -12.49 5.98
CA TYR A 72 0.45 -13.65 5.29
C TYR A 72 1.42 -14.82 5.26
N ARG A 73 0.89 -16.02 5.10
CA ARG A 73 1.65 -17.27 5.01
C ARG A 73 1.20 -18.08 3.81
N GLY A 74 2.15 -18.57 3.04
CA GLY A 74 1.88 -19.43 1.89
C GLY A 74 2.46 -18.89 0.59
N LYS A 75 1.90 -19.36 -0.52
CA LYS A 75 2.26 -18.86 -1.84
C LYS A 75 1.80 -17.41 -2.02
N LEU A 76 2.58 -16.63 -2.73
CA LEU A 76 2.38 -15.19 -2.89
C LEU A 76 1.01 -14.86 -3.50
N GLU A 77 0.58 -15.62 -4.51
CA GLU A 77 -0.71 -15.45 -5.18
C GLU A 77 -1.89 -15.58 -4.20
N LYS A 78 -1.83 -16.59 -3.31
CA LYS A 78 -2.86 -16.75 -2.27
C LYS A 78 -2.84 -15.61 -1.25
N CYS A 79 -1.65 -15.12 -0.93
CA CYS A 79 -1.50 -13.99 -0.01
C CYS A 79 -2.09 -12.72 -0.61
N TYR A 80 -1.97 -12.50 -1.92
CA TYR A 80 -2.59 -11.36 -2.61
C TYR A 80 -4.12 -11.41 -2.54
N VAL A 81 -4.71 -12.57 -2.81
CA VAL A 81 -6.18 -12.73 -2.71
C VAL A 81 -6.66 -12.41 -1.29
N GLN A 82 -6.05 -13.00 -0.28
CA GLN A 82 -6.38 -12.73 1.12
C GLN A 82 -6.22 -11.25 1.48
N TYR A 83 -5.12 -10.65 1.05
CA TYR A 83 -4.85 -9.23 1.27
C TYR A 83 -5.93 -8.33 0.67
N ILE A 84 -6.31 -8.57 -0.58
CA ILE A 84 -7.33 -7.78 -1.28
C ILE A 84 -8.69 -7.97 -0.59
N GLU A 85 -9.06 -9.20 -0.27
CA GLU A 85 -10.30 -9.48 0.45
C GLU A 85 -10.37 -8.75 1.80
N GLU A 86 -9.31 -8.83 2.60
CA GLU A 86 -9.24 -8.16 3.90
C GLU A 86 -9.30 -6.63 3.80
N ARG A 87 -8.68 -6.06 2.76
CA ARG A 87 -8.65 -4.61 2.56
C ARG A 87 -9.99 -4.05 2.08
N LEU A 88 -10.80 -4.83 1.40
CA LEU A 88 -12.07 -4.39 0.81
C LEU A 88 -13.30 -4.85 1.62
N LYS A 89 -13.19 -5.98 2.34
CA LYS A 89 -14.33 -6.60 3.01
C LYS A 89 -14.91 -5.73 4.11
N GLY A 90 -16.23 -5.48 3.98
CA GLY A 90 -16.99 -4.76 5.01
C GLY A 90 -16.65 -3.28 5.13
N ARG A 91 -15.99 -2.70 4.15
CA ARG A 91 -15.66 -1.27 4.10
C ARG A 91 -16.64 -0.53 3.18
N ASP A 92 -17.29 0.48 3.71
CA ASP A 92 -18.19 1.40 3.01
C ASP A 92 -17.56 2.80 2.78
N ASP A 93 -16.35 3.01 3.31
CA ASP A 93 -15.58 4.24 3.24
C ASP A 93 -14.65 4.34 2.00
N ILE A 94 -14.65 3.31 1.14
CA ILE A 94 -13.77 3.23 -0.03
C ILE A 94 -14.44 3.89 -1.25
N ASP A 95 -13.74 4.82 -1.88
CA ASP A 95 -14.10 5.30 -3.21
C ASP A 95 -13.66 4.27 -4.26
N CYS A 96 -14.58 3.40 -4.68
CA CYS A 96 -14.32 2.33 -5.64
C CYS A 96 -13.89 2.83 -7.03
N HIS A 97 -14.07 4.12 -7.35
CA HIS A 97 -13.57 4.73 -8.59
C HIS A 97 -12.09 5.15 -8.49
N ARG A 98 -11.48 5.03 -7.30
CA ARG A 98 -10.12 5.50 -7.00
C ARG A 98 -9.28 4.43 -6.33
N ILE A 99 -9.43 3.19 -6.77
CA ILE A 99 -8.57 2.08 -6.38
C ILE A 99 -7.46 1.97 -7.43
N PHE A 100 -6.21 2.07 -6.99
CA PHE A 100 -5.04 1.96 -7.85
C PHE A 100 -4.25 0.72 -7.44
N ILE A 101 -3.96 -0.13 -8.41
CA ILE A 101 -3.14 -1.32 -8.23
C ILE A 101 -1.88 -1.11 -9.07
N THR A 102 -0.73 -1.27 -8.43
CA THR A 102 0.57 -1.20 -9.10
C THR A 102 1.38 -2.43 -8.73
N ASP A 103 2.15 -2.92 -9.67
CA ASP A 103 3.07 -4.02 -9.46
C ASP A 103 4.50 -3.64 -9.85
N SER A 104 5.46 -4.47 -9.45
CA SER A 104 6.86 -4.33 -9.84
C SER A 104 7.40 -5.69 -10.26
N GLY A 105 7.07 -6.08 -11.50
CA GLY A 105 7.56 -7.31 -12.13
C GLY A 105 6.79 -8.56 -11.75
N CYS A 106 5.49 -8.44 -11.50
CA CYS A 106 4.59 -9.60 -11.44
C CYS A 106 4.40 -10.19 -12.84
N ASP A 107 4.27 -11.51 -12.93
CA ASP A 107 3.87 -12.18 -14.16
C ASP A 107 2.39 -11.91 -14.46
N GLU A 108 1.98 -11.95 -15.72
CA GLU A 108 0.57 -11.73 -16.14
C GLU A 108 -0.42 -12.69 -15.46
N ALA A 109 0.08 -13.81 -14.88
CA ALA A 109 -0.72 -14.80 -14.18
C ALA A 109 -0.84 -14.53 -12.67
N THR A 110 -0.18 -13.49 -12.14
CA THR A 110 -0.21 -13.11 -10.74
C THR A 110 -1.12 -11.93 -10.51
#